data_b42e2e38282ad72a0fceda2223a20da6
#
_entry.id   b42e2e38282ad72a0fceda2223a20da6
#
_cell.length_a   1.000
_cell.length_b   1.000
_cell.length_c   1.000
_cell.angle_alpha   90.00
_cell.angle_beta   90.00
_cell.angle_gamma   90.00
#
_symmetry.space_group_name_H-M   'P 1'
#
loop_
_entity.id
_entity.type
_entity.pdbx_description
1 polymer ?
#
loop_
_entity_poly.entity_id
_entity_poly.type
_entity_poly.pdbx_seq_one_letter_code
_entity_poly.pdbx_strand_id
1 'polypeptide(L)'
;MLFRSYNLFPHKTALENIMMAPIDVLGQPRAEVEARAHELLKKVRLGGKESSYPGELSGGQQQRVAIARALAMRPSLMLFDEVTAALDPETRKEVLVTIRQLVEEGMTSILVTHEMAFAREIADHVYFTDHGVIVEDGPPAALFGAPQKERTRAFLEQVL
;
A
#
# COMPACT_ATOMS: atom_id res chain seq x y z
N MET A 1 -12.01 0.44 9.10
CA MET A 1 -10.98 0.28 10.14
C MET A 1 -9.85 1.24 9.81
N LEU A 2 -9.64 2.28 10.61
CA LEU A 2 -8.62 3.31 10.36
C LEU A 2 -7.26 2.75 10.77
N PHE A 3 -6.43 2.40 9.81
CA PHE A 3 -5.06 1.93 10.04
C PHE A 3 -4.11 3.14 10.20
N ARG A 4 -4.16 3.82 11.33
CA ARG A 4 -3.16 4.84 11.71
C ARG A 4 -1.86 4.25 12.28
N SER A 5 -1.82 2.94 12.52
CA SER A 5 -0.65 2.17 12.93
C SER A 5 -0.52 0.96 12.02
N TYR A 6 0.69 0.62 11.65
CA TYR A 6 1.00 -0.48 10.72
C TYR A 6 0.52 -1.86 11.19
N ASN A 7 -0.06 -1.92 12.41
CA ASN A 7 -0.63 -3.10 13.06
C ASN A 7 0.28 -4.34 13.01
N LEU A 8 1.60 -4.11 13.05
CA LEU A 8 2.56 -5.18 13.22
C LEU A 8 2.50 -5.70 14.66
N PHE A 9 2.71 -7.00 14.84
CA PHE A 9 2.85 -7.60 16.16
C PHE A 9 4.20 -7.21 16.74
N PRO A 10 4.26 -6.38 17.81
CA PRO A 10 5.51 -5.79 18.29
C PRO A 10 6.49 -6.80 18.87
N HIS A 11 6.00 -7.97 19.29
CA HIS A 11 6.78 -9.07 19.85
C HIS A 11 7.22 -10.12 18.81
N LYS A 12 6.97 -9.86 17.53
CA LYS A 12 7.37 -10.69 16.38
C LYS A 12 8.29 -9.92 15.47
N THR A 13 9.27 -10.62 14.90
CA THR A 13 10.16 -10.04 13.88
C THR A 13 9.40 -9.70 12.58
N ALA A 14 10.04 -9.01 11.65
CA ALA A 14 9.47 -8.73 10.33
C ALA A 14 9.10 -10.02 9.59
N LEU A 15 9.98 -11.01 9.61
CA LEU A 15 9.73 -12.33 9.01
C LEU A 15 8.53 -13.02 9.65
N GLU A 16 8.49 -13.10 10.98
CA GLU A 16 7.38 -13.72 11.72
C GLU A 16 6.04 -13.04 11.51
N ASN A 17 6.04 -11.70 11.39
CA ASN A 17 4.83 -10.95 11.06
C ASN A 17 4.24 -11.35 9.70
N ILE A 18 5.10 -11.64 8.71
CA ILE A 18 4.68 -12.05 7.37
C ILE A 18 4.20 -13.51 7.37
N MET A 19 4.88 -14.37 8.12
CA MET A 19 4.63 -15.81 8.10
C MET A 19 3.37 -16.24 8.86
N MET A 20 2.97 -15.49 9.89
CA MET A 20 1.98 -15.91 10.86
C MET A 20 0.63 -16.30 10.22
N ALA A 21 0.02 -15.41 9.45
CA ALA A 21 -1.31 -15.66 8.89
C ALA A 21 -1.34 -16.82 7.87
N PRO A 22 -0.38 -16.97 6.94
CA PRO A 22 -0.33 -18.13 6.06
C PRO A 22 -0.20 -19.46 6.81
N ILE A 23 0.54 -19.50 7.92
CA ILE A 23 0.71 -20.71 8.72
C ILE A 23 -0.52 -20.96 9.59
N ASP A 24 -0.90 -19.99 10.43
CA ASP A 24 -1.89 -20.18 11.48
C ASP A 24 -3.33 -20.22 10.95
N VAL A 25 -3.61 -19.49 9.85
CA VAL A 25 -4.95 -19.38 9.28
C VAL A 25 -5.14 -20.31 8.08
N LEU A 26 -4.15 -20.38 7.17
CA LEU A 26 -4.25 -21.20 5.97
C LEU A 26 -3.64 -22.60 6.11
N GLY A 27 -2.99 -22.91 7.24
CA GLY A 27 -2.36 -24.20 7.50
C GLY A 27 -1.22 -24.55 6.53
N GLN A 28 -0.58 -23.54 5.92
CA GLN A 28 0.46 -23.77 4.93
C GLN A 28 1.76 -24.27 5.58
N PRO A 29 2.55 -25.13 4.89
CA PRO A 29 3.80 -25.65 5.41
C PRO A 29 4.79 -24.52 5.72
N ARG A 30 5.36 -24.55 6.95
CA ARG A 30 6.27 -23.51 7.45
C ARG A 30 7.42 -23.21 6.48
N ALA A 31 8.07 -24.23 5.94
CA ALA A 31 9.22 -24.07 5.05
C ALA A 31 8.87 -23.30 3.76
N GLU A 32 7.70 -23.56 3.18
CA GLU A 32 7.24 -22.88 1.98
C GLU A 32 6.90 -21.41 2.28
N VAL A 33 6.24 -21.17 3.42
CA VAL A 33 5.87 -19.82 3.86
C VAL A 33 7.12 -19.01 4.18
N GLU A 34 8.12 -19.59 4.82
CA GLU A 34 9.38 -18.93 5.15
C GLU A 34 10.16 -18.52 3.90
N ALA A 35 10.31 -19.43 2.93
CA ALA A 35 10.93 -19.09 1.65
C ALA A 35 10.23 -17.92 0.95
N ARG A 36 8.89 -17.97 0.87
CA ARG A 36 8.07 -16.88 0.30
C ARG A 36 8.20 -15.57 1.08
N ALA A 37 8.25 -15.61 2.41
CA ALA A 37 8.39 -14.42 3.24
C ALA A 37 9.73 -13.73 3.02
N HIS A 38 10.82 -14.48 2.83
CA HIS A 38 12.12 -13.94 2.44
C HIS A 38 12.07 -13.24 1.05
N GLU A 39 11.39 -13.83 0.07
CA GLU A 39 11.20 -13.21 -1.24
C GLU A 39 10.37 -11.94 -1.14
N LEU A 40 9.31 -11.94 -0.34
CA LEU A 40 8.47 -10.76 -0.13
C LEU A 40 9.23 -9.63 0.57
N LEU A 41 10.09 -9.93 1.57
CA LEU A 41 10.94 -8.92 2.19
C LEU A 41 11.90 -8.29 1.19
N LYS A 42 12.53 -9.08 0.30
CA LYS A 42 13.34 -8.55 -0.79
C LYS A 42 12.53 -7.69 -1.75
N LYS A 43 11.34 -8.14 -2.13
CA LYS A 43 10.42 -7.43 -3.01
C LYS A 43 10.05 -6.05 -2.48
N VAL A 44 9.80 -5.91 -1.19
CA VAL A 44 9.53 -4.62 -0.54
C VAL A 44 10.80 -3.89 -0.08
N ARG A 45 11.99 -4.29 -0.60
CA ARG A 45 13.30 -3.67 -0.32
C ARG A 45 13.68 -3.68 1.17
N LEU A 46 13.40 -4.79 1.84
CA LEU A 46 13.73 -5.03 3.25
C LEU A 46 14.55 -6.31 3.44
N GLY A 47 15.29 -6.74 2.40
CA GLY A 47 16.28 -7.80 2.55
C GLY A 47 17.33 -7.42 3.59
N GLY A 48 17.61 -8.32 4.53
CA GLY A 48 18.49 -8.06 5.69
C GLY A 48 17.77 -7.52 6.94
N LYS A 49 16.42 -7.38 6.89
CA LYS A 49 15.58 -6.93 8.03
C LYS A 49 14.69 -8.05 8.61
N GLU A 50 14.96 -9.29 8.23
CA GLU A 50 14.17 -10.47 8.60
C GLU A 50 13.99 -10.60 10.10
N SER A 51 15.08 -10.38 10.85
CA SER A 51 15.13 -10.52 12.32
C SER A 51 14.80 -9.23 13.07
N SER A 52 14.55 -8.11 12.37
CA SER A 52 14.23 -6.84 13.03
C SER A 52 12.83 -6.84 13.61
N TYR A 53 12.68 -6.33 14.82
CA TYR A 53 11.39 -6.09 15.46
C TYR A 53 10.80 -4.75 14.97
N PRO A 54 9.46 -4.56 15.02
CA PRO A 54 8.83 -3.32 14.58
C PRO A 54 9.43 -2.05 15.20
N GLY A 55 9.82 -2.09 16.48
CA GLY A 55 10.46 -0.95 17.14
C GLY A 55 11.84 -0.56 16.61
N GLU A 56 12.48 -1.42 15.83
CA GLU A 56 13.79 -1.21 15.19
C GLU A 56 13.66 -0.76 13.72
N LEU A 57 12.43 -0.64 13.23
CA LEU A 57 12.12 -0.27 11.86
C LEU A 57 11.57 1.16 11.80
N SER A 58 11.96 1.91 10.77
CA SER A 58 11.32 3.21 10.48
C SER A 58 9.83 3.01 10.11
N GLY A 59 9.03 4.08 10.19
CA GLY A 59 7.61 4.01 9.82
C GLY A 59 7.37 3.44 8.42
N GLY A 60 8.14 3.84 7.43
CA GLY A 60 8.02 3.28 6.08
C GLY A 60 8.52 1.85 5.94
N GLN A 61 9.51 1.45 6.73
CA GLN A 61 9.91 0.05 6.81
C GLN A 61 8.80 -0.80 7.42
N GLN A 62 8.16 -0.34 8.49
CA GLN A 62 7.01 -1.01 9.10
C GLN A 62 5.84 -1.11 8.09
N GLN A 63 5.55 -0.04 7.34
CA GLN A 63 4.53 -0.05 6.30
C GLN A 63 4.83 -1.08 5.20
N ARG A 64 6.08 -1.17 4.75
CA ARG A 64 6.49 -2.15 3.76
C ARG A 64 6.42 -3.59 4.28
N VAL A 65 6.71 -3.84 5.57
CA VAL A 65 6.44 -5.14 6.20
C VAL A 65 4.94 -5.44 6.22
N ALA A 66 4.09 -4.46 6.52
CA ALA A 66 2.64 -4.65 6.49
C ALA A 66 2.12 -4.99 5.07
N ILE A 67 2.67 -4.36 4.03
CA ILE A 67 2.38 -4.70 2.63
C ILE A 67 2.84 -6.14 2.32
N ALA A 68 4.05 -6.53 2.69
CA ALA A 68 4.57 -7.87 2.49
C ALA A 68 3.72 -8.94 3.22
N ARG A 69 3.26 -8.63 4.44
CA ARG A 69 2.34 -9.48 5.20
C ARG A 69 1.02 -9.70 4.47
N ALA A 70 0.44 -8.65 3.89
CA ALA A 70 -0.78 -8.77 3.10
C ALA A 70 -0.56 -9.63 1.84
N LEU A 71 0.56 -9.42 1.13
CA LEU A 71 0.94 -10.18 -0.06
C LEU A 71 1.18 -11.67 0.24
N ALA A 72 1.63 -12.01 1.45
CA ALA A 72 1.88 -13.40 1.85
C ALA A 72 0.62 -14.26 1.79
N MET A 73 -0.56 -13.67 1.93
CA MET A 73 -1.86 -14.32 1.80
C MET A 73 -2.29 -14.57 0.32
N ARG A 74 -1.48 -14.16 -0.66
CA ARG A 74 -1.75 -14.27 -2.10
C ARG A 74 -3.12 -13.67 -2.48
N PRO A 75 -3.39 -12.41 -2.14
CA PRO A 75 -4.68 -11.79 -2.42
C PRO A 75 -4.87 -11.57 -3.93
N SER A 76 -6.11 -11.65 -4.40
CA SER A 76 -6.47 -11.25 -5.76
C SER A 76 -6.65 -9.72 -5.89
N LEU A 77 -6.81 -9.01 -4.77
CA LEU A 77 -7.02 -7.57 -4.70
C LEU A 77 -6.33 -6.99 -3.46
N MET A 78 -5.61 -5.90 -3.62
CA MET A 78 -5.02 -5.11 -2.52
C MET A 78 -5.83 -3.83 -2.30
N LEU A 79 -6.07 -3.52 -1.02
CA LEU A 79 -6.70 -2.25 -0.59
C LEU A 79 -5.66 -1.41 0.15
N PHE A 80 -5.36 -0.25 -0.37
CA PHE A 80 -4.45 0.73 0.23
C PHE A 80 -5.25 1.95 0.68
N ASP A 81 -5.40 2.13 1.98
CA ASP A 81 -6.14 3.24 2.57
C ASP A 81 -5.17 4.21 3.27
N GLU A 82 -4.89 5.34 2.62
CA GLU A 82 -4.00 6.40 3.09
C GLU A 82 -2.66 5.91 3.67
N VAL A 83 -2.07 4.91 3.03
CA VAL A 83 -0.89 4.18 3.53
C VAL A 83 0.36 5.05 3.74
N THR A 84 0.35 6.30 3.27
CA THR A 84 1.46 7.24 3.39
C THR A 84 1.17 8.44 4.29
N ALA A 85 -0.04 8.59 4.84
CA ALA A 85 -0.48 9.79 5.56
C ALA A 85 0.37 10.14 6.80
N ALA A 86 0.96 9.14 7.47
CA ALA A 86 1.75 9.32 8.69
C ALA A 86 3.27 9.31 8.44
N LEU A 87 3.72 9.37 7.18
CA LEU A 87 5.12 9.25 6.80
C LEU A 87 5.72 10.60 6.41
N ASP A 88 7.00 10.77 6.72
CA ASP A 88 7.79 11.88 6.20
C ASP A 88 7.98 11.74 4.66
N PRO A 89 8.33 12.83 3.95
CA PRO A 89 8.37 12.83 2.47
C PRO A 89 9.32 11.79 1.86
N GLU A 90 10.48 11.54 2.48
CA GLU A 90 11.46 10.58 1.97
C GLU A 90 10.94 9.14 2.10
N THR A 91 10.51 8.80 3.29
CA THR A 91 9.93 7.49 3.62
C THR A 91 8.65 7.21 2.83
N ARG A 92 7.80 8.23 2.58
CA ARG A 92 6.61 8.17 1.74
C ARG A 92 6.97 7.71 0.32
N LYS A 93 7.99 8.30 -0.27
CA LYS A 93 8.45 7.96 -1.62
C LYS A 93 8.81 6.48 -1.74
N GLU A 94 9.47 5.91 -0.75
CA GLU A 94 9.86 4.49 -0.75
C GLU A 94 8.65 3.56 -0.76
N VAL A 95 7.59 3.90 0.00
CA VAL A 95 6.34 3.13 0.04
C VAL A 95 5.61 3.23 -1.30
N LEU A 96 5.51 4.44 -1.89
CA LEU A 96 4.87 4.65 -3.19
C LEU A 96 5.58 3.88 -4.31
N VAL A 97 6.92 3.83 -4.30
CA VAL A 97 7.70 3.02 -5.25
C VAL A 97 7.36 1.53 -5.11
N THR A 98 7.19 1.05 -3.88
CA THR A 98 6.79 -0.35 -3.64
C THR A 98 5.40 -0.63 -4.20
N ILE A 99 4.42 0.27 -3.98
CA ILE A 99 3.05 0.12 -4.51
C ILE A 99 3.06 0.15 -6.04
N ARG A 100 3.82 1.09 -6.66
CA ARG A 100 3.99 1.15 -8.11
C ARG A 100 4.47 -0.18 -8.68
N GLN A 101 5.53 -0.74 -8.11
CA GLN A 101 6.07 -2.02 -8.56
C GLN A 101 5.01 -3.13 -8.52
N LEU A 102 4.16 -3.17 -7.48
CA LEU A 102 3.09 -4.17 -7.38
C LEU A 102 2.02 -3.99 -8.47
N VAL A 103 1.65 -2.76 -8.78
CA VAL A 103 0.69 -2.45 -9.85
C VAL A 103 1.27 -2.82 -11.23
N GLU A 104 2.53 -2.45 -11.51
CA GLU A 104 3.24 -2.79 -12.75
C GLU A 104 3.37 -4.32 -12.94
N GLU A 105 3.46 -5.08 -11.86
CA GLU A 105 3.45 -6.55 -11.88
C GLU A 105 2.04 -7.15 -12.03
N GLY A 106 1.01 -6.33 -12.21
CA GLY A 106 -0.38 -6.75 -12.46
C GLY A 106 -1.23 -6.99 -11.21
N MET A 107 -0.81 -6.50 -10.04
CA MET A 107 -1.62 -6.58 -8.82
C MET A 107 -2.83 -5.65 -8.93
N THR A 108 -4.03 -6.22 -8.97
CA THR A 108 -5.26 -5.42 -8.87
C THR A 108 -5.29 -4.69 -7.53
N SER A 109 -5.45 -3.36 -7.59
CA SER A 109 -5.34 -2.51 -6.41
C SER A 109 -6.41 -1.43 -6.38
N ILE A 110 -6.94 -1.16 -5.19
CA ILE A 110 -7.73 0.04 -4.91
C ILE A 110 -6.91 0.89 -3.94
N LEU A 111 -6.68 2.14 -4.32
CA LEU A 111 -5.87 3.09 -3.56
C LEU A 111 -6.70 4.31 -3.17
N VAL A 112 -6.84 4.55 -1.87
CA VAL A 112 -7.33 5.82 -1.31
C VAL A 112 -6.11 6.65 -0.94
N THR A 113 -5.97 7.83 -1.53
CA THR A 113 -4.77 8.65 -1.38
C THR A 113 -5.01 10.14 -1.60
N HIS A 114 -4.19 10.96 -0.98
CA HIS A 114 -4.04 12.39 -1.25
C HIS A 114 -2.82 12.68 -2.15
N GLU A 115 -2.12 11.67 -2.62
CA GLU A 115 -0.96 11.80 -3.52
C GLU A 115 -1.43 11.90 -4.98
N MET A 116 -1.93 13.06 -5.37
CA MET A 116 -2.58 13.26 -6.69
C MET A 116 -1.64 12.97 -7.86
N ALA A 117 -0.37 13.37 -7.77
CA ALA A 117 0.64 13.08 -8.79
C ALA A 117 0.85 11.56 -8.96
N PHE A 118 0.89 10.83 -7.85
CA PHE A 118 1.03 9.38 -7.87
C PHE A 118 -0.21 8.69 -8.45
N ALA A 119 -1.41 9.09 -8.01
CA ALA A 119 -2.66 8.56 -8.56
C ALA A 119 -2.77 8.79 -10.08
N ARG A 120 -2.40 10.00 -10.54
CA ARG A 120 -2.38 10.33 -11.98
C ARG A 120 -1.45 9.45 -12.79
N GLU A 121 -0.33 9.02 -12.20
CA GLU A 121 0.70 8.25 -12.88
C GLU A 121 0.37 6.75 -12.97
N ILE A 122 -0.21 6.16 -11.92
CA ILE A 122 -0.34 4.71 -11.82
C ILE A 122 -1.76 4.16 -12.00
N ALA A 123 -2.79 5.00 -11.88
CA ALA A 123 -4.17 4.51 -11.92
C ALA A 123 -4.64 4.29 -13.35
N ASP A 124 -5.40 3.23 -13.57
CA ASP A 124 -6.16 2.99 -14.80
C ASP A 124 -7.49 3.75 -14.77
N HIS A 125 -8.08 3.92 -13.56
CA HIS A 125 -9.34 4.59 -13.34
C HIS A 125 -9.32 5.33 -11.99
N VAL A 126 -9.91 6.51 -11.94
CA VAL A 126 -9.96 7.36 -10.75
C VAL A 126 -11.40 7.68 -10.40
N TYR A 127 -11.74 7.59 -9.13
CA TYR A 127 -13.02 8.00 -8.55
C TYR A 127 -12.80 9.19 -7.63
N PHE A 128 -13.37 10.35 -7.95
CA PHE A 128 -13.43 11.48 -7.04
C PHE A 128 -14.68 11.38 -6.17
N THR A 129 -14.47 11.27 -4.86
CA THR A 129 -15.54 11.12 -3.87
C THR A 129 -15.64 12.36 -2.99
N ASP A 130 -16.86 12.79 -2.70
CA ASP A 130 -17.14 13.87 -1.77
C ASP A 130 -18.44 13.56 -0.99
N HIS A 131 -18.47 13.81 0.32
CA HIS A 131 -19.59 13.52 1.19
C HIS A 131 -20.19 12.10 1.01
N GLY A 132 -19.33 11.10 0.77
CA GLY A 132 -19.75 9.69 0.67
C GLY A 132 -20.37 9.28 -0.67
N VAL A 133 -20.33 10.16 -1.68
CA VAL A 133 -20.82 9.86 -3.04
C VAL A 133 -19.68 10.02 -4.06
N ILE A 134 -19.75 9.26 -5.15
CA ILE A 134 -18.87 9.46 -6.31
C ILE A 134 -19.40 10.68 -7.08
N VAL A 135 -18.61 11.74 -7.12
CA VAL A 135 -18.94 12.99 -7.83
C VAL A 135 -18.58 12.90 -9.31
N GLU A 136 -17.40 12.33 -9.58
CA GLU A 136 -16.88 12.16 -10.93
C GLU A 136 -15.92 10.96 -10.96
N ASP A 137 -15.88 10.26 -12.09
CA ASP A 137 -14.95 9.17 -12.31
C ASP A 137 -14.50 9.11 -13.76
N GLY A 138 -13.37 8.45 -13.99
CA GLY A 138 -12.83 8.27 -15.34
C GLY A 138 -11.34 7.97 -15.37
N PRO A 139 -10.77 7.87 -16.57
CA PRO A 139 -9.33 7.71 -16.71
C PRO A 139 -8.58 8.96 -16.19
N PRO A 140 -7.36 8.79 -15.64
CA PRO A 140 -6.59 9.88 -15.04
C PRO A 140 -6.46 11.12 -15.94
N ALA A 141 -6.21 10.91 -17.24
CA ALA A 141 -6.06 12.00 -18.20
C ALA A 141 -7.31 12.90 -18.29
N ALA A 142 -8.50 12.31 -18.22
CA ALA A 142 -9.75 13.05 -18.25
C ALA A 142 -10.01 13.76 -16.90
N LEU A 143 -9.93 13.03 -15.79
CA LEU A 143 -10.27 13.57 -14.47
C LEU A 143 -9.30 14.66 -14.01
N PHE A 144 -7.99 14.47 -14.21
CA PHE A 144 -6.98 15.47 -13.83
C PHE A 144 -6.74 16.55 -14.88
N GLY A 145 -7.03 16.28 -16.16
CA GLY A 145 -6.76 17.22 -17.26
C GLY A 145 -7.95 18.07 -17.66
N ALA A 146 -9.16 17.54 -17.60
CA ALA A 146 -10.38 18.22 -18.06
C ALA A 146 -11.61 17.78 -17.23
N PRO A 147 -11.62 18.00 -15.90
CA PRO A 147 -12.72 17.61 -15.03
C PRO A 147 -14.02 18.31 -15.44
N GLN A 148 -15.12 17.57 -15.52
CA GLN A 148 -16.41 18.06 -15.97
C GLN A 148 -17.23 18.67 -14.84
N LYS A 149 -17.02 18.21 -13.60
CA LYS A 149 -17.76 18.67 -12.44
C LYS A 149 -17.07 19.87 -11.79
N GLU A 150 -17.84 20.88 -11.42
CA GLU A 150 -17.33 22.07 -10.74
C GLU A 150 -16.63 21.71 -9.41
N ARG A 151 -17.21 20.79 -8.67
CA ARG A 151 -16.65 20.34 -7.39
C ARG A 151 -15.29 19.64 -7.55
N THR A 152 -15.12 18.86 -8.61
CA THR A 152 -13.83 18.21 -8.95
C THR A 152 -12.80 19.27 -9.31
N ARG A 153 -13.15 20.26 -10.14
CA ARG A 153 -12.26 21.36 -10.50
C ARG A 153 -11.79 22.14 -9.28
N ALA A 154 -12.74 22.56 -8.43
CA ALA A 154 -12.42 23.31 -7.22
C ALA A 154 -11.50 22.55 -6.26
N PHE A 155 -11.65 21.21 -6.17
CA PHE A 155 -10.75 20.38 -5.39
C PHE A 155 -9.34 20.30 -6.01
N LEU A 156 -9.26 20.03 -7.30
CA LEU A 156 -7.96 19.88 -7.99
C LEU A 156 -7.16 21.19 -8.00
N GLU A 157 -7.80 22.35 -8.12
CA GLU A 157 -7.15 23.66 -8.02
C GLU A 157 -6.52 23.94 -6.64
N GLN A 158 -6.97 23.25 -5.59
CA GLN A 158 -6.42 23.40 -4.24
C GLN A 158 -5.25 22.45 -3.96
N VAL A 159 -5.14 21.34 -4.69
CA VAL A 159 -4.20 20.25 -4.36
C VAL A 159 -3.12 20.01 -5.41
N LEU A 160 -3.26 20.61 -6.60
CA LEU A 160 -2.27 20.60 -7.68
C LEU A 160 -1.63 21.97 -7.84
#